data_b7f99683e8d35005736c6d8ed20bfdd0
#
_entry.id   b7f99683e8d35005736c6d8ed20bfdd0
#
_cell.length_a   1.000
_cell.length_b   1.000
_cell.length_c   1.000
_cell.angle_alpha   90.00
_cell.angle_beta   90.00
_cell.angle_gamma   90.00
#
_symmetry.space_group_name_H-M   'P 1'
#
loop_
_entity.id
_entity.type
_entity.pdbx_description
1 polymer ?
#
loop_
_entity_poly.entity_id
_entity_poly.type
_entity_poly.pdbx_seq_one_letter_code
_entity_poly.pdbx_strand_id
1 'polypeptide(L)'
;MQRYRQLSQLDKEAGGILIGRILLENENFIIDDTSEPMPTDTRKRYRFIRTPEGHQEYFNNIWQKAEGRCFYLGEWHTHPERIPTPSSIDKKDWMRILKLDFESDILFFLIVGTKEIKVWYGQKKNKRIVELPRRD
;
A
#
# COMPACT_ATOMS: atom_id res chain seq x y z
N MET A 1 0.75 0.40 -10.59
CA MET A 1 1.94 0.32 -9.70
C MET A 1 3.22 -0.07 -10.44
N GLN A 2 3.19 -1.10 -11.29
CA GLN A 2 4.41 -1.61 -11.92
C GLN A 2 5.12 -0.61 -12.82
N ARG A 3 4.40 0.36 -13.39
CA ARG A 3 5.02 1.41 -14.21
C ARG A 3 5.94 2.33 -13.41
N TYR A 4 5.84 2.29 -12.07
CA TYR A 4 6.70 3.09 -11.19
C TYR A 4 7.94 2.33 -10.73
N ARG A 5 8.21 1.14 -11.27
CA ARG A 5 9.43 0.40 -10.92
C ARG A 5 10.67 1.23 -11.15
N GLN A 6 11.57 1.17 -10.20
CA GLN A 6 12.80 1.97 -10.23
C GLN A 6 13.89 1.29 -11.05
N LEU A 7 13.69 1.19 -12.36
CA LEU A 7 14.58 0.48 -13.26
C LEU A 7 15.86 1.25 -13.56
N SER A 8 15.82 2.58 -13.46
CA SER A 8 16.96 3.46 -13.66
C SER A 8 17.45 3.99 -12.32
N GLN A 9 18.77 4.31 -12.25
CA GLN A 9 19.34 4.93 -11.04
C GLN A 9 18.74 6.30 -10.74
N LEU A 10 18.13 6.95 -11.74
CA LEU A 10 17.48 8.25 -11.57
C LEU A 10 16.05 8.14 -11.06
N ASP A 11 15.48 6.95 -11.09
CA ASP A 11 14.10 6.77 -10.68
C ASP A 11 13.96 6.87 -9.15
N LYS A 12 12.89 7.53 -8.74
CA LYS A 12 12.57 7.77 -7.33
C LYS A 12 11.51 6.80 -6.86
N GLU A 13 11.47 6.55 -5.55
CA GLU A 13 10.39 5.76 -4.96
C GLU A 13 9.04 6.41 -5.24
N ALA A 14 8.07 5.57 -5.49
CA ALA A 14 6.68 5.94 -5.67
C ALA A 14 5.83 5.19 -4.66
N GLY A 15 4.62 5.63 -4.45
CA GLY A 15 3.72 4.93 -3.54
C GLY A 15 2.32 5.53 -3.56
N GLY A 16 1.45 4.92 -2.80
CA GLY A 16 0.07 5.32 -2.67
C GLY A 16 -0.69 4.41 -1.72
N ILE A 17 -2.02 4.50 -1.78
CA ILE A 17 -2.90 3.68 -0.94
C ILE A 17 -3.54 2.56 -1.77
N LEU A 18 -3.98 1.52 -1.06
CA LEU A 18 -4.72 0.40 -1.62
C LEU A 18 -6.19 0.54 -1.23
N ILE A 19 -7.07 0.35 -2.20
CA ILE A 19 -8.52 0.46 -2.00
C ILE A 19 -9.17 -0.80 -2.56
N GLY A 20 -10.11 -1.37 -1.84
CA GLY A 20 -10.77 -2.56 -2.34
C GLY A 20 -11.95 -3.01 -1.51
N ARG A 21 -12.27 -4.29 -1.65
CA ARG A 21 -13.46 -4.90 -1.06
C ARG A 21 -13.12 -6.10 -0.20
N ILE A 22 -13.99 -6.35 0.75
CA ILE A 22 -13.95 -7.56 1.57
C ILE A 22 -15.16 -8.39 1.17
N LEU A 23 -14.93 -9.62 0.67
CA LEU A 23 -16.01 -10.50 0.28
C LEU A 23 -16.60 -11.19 1.50
N LEU A 24 -17.92 -11.04 1.68
CA LEU A 24 -18.61 -11.59 2.86
C LEU A 24 -18.65 -13.12 2.87
N GLU A 25 -18.66 -13.75 1.70
CA GLU A 25 -18.82 -15.19 1.57
C GLU A 25 -17.61 -15.99 2.08
N ASN A 26 -16.41 -15.46 1.90
CA ASN A 26 -15.19 -16.20 2.19
C ASN A 26 -14.12 -15.34 2.87
N GLU A 27 -14.46 -14.14 3.27
CA GLU A 27 -13.55 -13.16 3.89
C GLU A 27 -12.30 -12.86 3.06
N ASN A 28 -12.38 -13.06 1.74
CA ASN A 28 -11.28 -12.69 0.84
C ASN A 28 -11.26 -11.18 0.63
N PHE A 29 -10.05 -10.66 0.43
CA PHE A 29 -9.83 -9.26 0.13
C PHE A 29 -9.50 -9.10 -1.35
N ILE A 30 -10.07 -8.08 -1.98
CA ILE A 30 -9.79 -7.74 -3.36
C ILE A 30 -9.31 -6.29 -3.43
N ILE A 31 -8.13 -6.09 -3.98
CA ILE A 31 -7.61 -4.75 -4.24
C ILE A 31 -8.11 -4.34 -5.63
N ASP A 32 -9.00 -3.37 -5.67
CA ASP A 32 -9.60 -2.88 -6.91
C ASP A 32 -8.88 -1.68 -7.47
N ASP A 33 -8.37 -0.82 -6.60
CA ASP A 33 -7.77 0.45 -7.00
C ASP A 33 -6.55 0.77 -6.15
N THR A 34 -5.65 1.54 -6.75
CA THR A 34 -4.49 2.08 -6.05
C THR A 34 -4.33 3.54 -6.42
N SER A 35 -4.05 4.40 -5.44
CA SER A 35 -3.68 5.76 -5.78
C SER A 35 -2.23 5.79 -6.28
N GLU A 36 -1.89 6.85 -6.97
CA GLU A 36 -0.55 7.07 -7.51
C GLU A 36 0.12 8.22 -6.76
N PRO A 37 1.45 8.39 -6.92
CA PRO A 37 2.11 9.52 -6.27
C PRO A 37 1.47 10.85 -6.63
N MET A 38 1.32 11.71 -5.64
CA MET A 38 0.72 13.03 -5.77
C MET A 38 1.81 14.10 -5.78
N PRO A 39 1.54 15.28 -6.38
CA PRO A 39 2.55 16.35 -6.45
C PRO A 39 3.08 16.78 -5.09
N THR A 40 2.29 16.66 -4.03
CA THR A 40 2.68 17.02 -2.66
C THR A 40 3.47 15.94 -1.94
N ASP A 41 3.54 14.73 -2.51
CA ASP A 41 4.32 13.65 -1.92
C ASP A 41 5.82 13.90 -2.07
N THR A 42 6.62 13.39 -1.13
CA THR A 42 8.07 13.44 -1.22
C THR A 42 8.58 12.15 -1.85
N ARG A 43 9.32 12.29 -2.96
CA ARG A 43 9.89 11.15 -3.67
C ARG A 43 11.40 11.31 -3.79
N LYS A 44 12.12 10.32 -3.25
CA LYS A 44 13.58 10.19 -3.37
C LYS A 44 13.90 8.76 -3.77
N ARG A 45 15.15 8.47 -4.13
CA ARG A 45 15.52 7.11 -4.56
C ARG A 45 15.22 6.05 -3.50
N TYR A 46 15.43 6.38 -2.23
CA TYR A 46 15.29 5.44 -1.12
C TYR A 46 14.24 5.88 -0.10
N ARG A 47 13.36 6.79 -0.48
CA ARG A 47 12.33 7.27 0.44
C ARG A 47 11.10 7.76 -0.31
N PHE A 48 9.94 7.31 0.13
CA PHE A 48 8.65 7.86 -0.29
C PHE A 48 7.89 8.30 0.96
N ILE A 49 7.47 9.56 0.98
CA ILE A 49 6.64 10.10 2.07
C ILE A 49 5.32 10.56 1.46
N ARG A 50 4.26 9.89 1.84
CA ARG A 50 2.92 10.19 1.37
C ARG A 50 2.33 11.32 2.20
N THR A 51 1.74 12.33 1.53
CA THR A 51 0.92 13.34 2.19
C THR A 51 -0.54 12.89 2.13
N PRO A 52 -1.36 13.20 3.14
CA PRO A 52 -2.74 12.68 3.19
C PRO A 52 -3.67 13.29 2.14
N GLU A 53 -3.48 14.54 1.76
CA GLU A 53 -4.46 15.32 1.00
C GLU A 53 -4.91 14.69 -0.32
N GLY A 54 -4.01 14.50 -1.27
CA GLY A 54 -4.37 13.98 -2.60
C GLY A 54 -4.86 12.55 -2.54
N HIS A 55 -4.27 11.73 -1.68
CA HIS A 55 -4.68 10.33 -1.52
C HIS A 55 -6.05 10.22 -0.85
N GLN A 56 -6.34 11.08 0.11
CA GLN A 56 -7.65 11.12 0.75
C GLN A 56 -8.74 11.54 -0.23
N GLU A 57 -8.46 12.54 -1.06
CA GLU A 57 -9.39 12.97 -2.10
C GLU A 57 -9.65 11.85 -3.12
N TYR A 58 -8.60 11.15 -3.54
CA TYR A 58 -8.73 10.00 -4.42
C TYR A 58 -9.61 8.92 -3.80
N PHE A 59 -9.38 8.58 -2.53
CA PHE A 59 -10.21 7.63 -1.80
C PHE A 59 -11.66 8.07 -1.75
N ASN A 60 -11.91 9.32 -1.41
CA ASN A 60 -13.27 9.86 -1.30
C ASN A 60 -14.03 9.74 -2.63
N ASN A 61 -13.36 10.00 -3.75
CA ASN A 61 -13.96 9.88 -5.07
C ASN A 61 -14.35 8.43 -5.40
N ILE A 62 -13.46 7.49 -5.10
CA ILE A 62 -13.74 6.06 -5.30
C ILE A 62 -14.86 5.60 -4.38
N TRP A 63 -14.84 6.04 -3.12
CA TRP A 63 -15.85 5.68 -2.12
C TRP A 63 -17.24 6.15 -2.54
N GLN A 64 -17.36 7.36 -3.08
CA GLN A 64 -18.62 7.87 -3.59
C GLN A 64 -19.13 7.07 -4.78
N LYS A 65 -18.25 6.76 -5.73
CA LYS A 65 -18.61 5.95 -6.90
C LYS A 65 -19.03 4.53 -6.51
N ALA A 66 -18.44 3.98 -5.47
CA ALA A 66 -18.75 2.66 -4.96
C ALA A 66 -19.92 2.67 -3.96
N GLU A 67 -20.54 3.82 -3.75
CA GLU A 67 -21.64 3.98 -2.79
C GLU A 67 -21.27 3.49 -1.39
N GLY A 68 -20.06 3.78 -0.96
CA GLY A 68 -19.55 3.40 0.35
C GLY A 68 -19.15 1.93 0.49
N ARG A 69 -19.04 1.19 -0.60
CA ARG A 69 -18.74 -0.25 -0.58
C ARG A 69 -17.27 -0.60 -0.78
N CYS A 70 -16.38 0.32 -0.48
CA CYS A 70 -14.96 0.07 -0.54
C CYS A 70 -14.29 0.46 0.77
N PHE A 71 -13.07 -0.05 0.96
CA PHE A 71 -12.29 0.15 2.18
C PHE A 71 -10.88 0.61 1.84
N TYR A 72 -10.29 1.39 2.71
CA TYR A 72 -8.85 1.57 2.73
C TYR A 72 -8.23 0.25 3.20
N LEU A 73 -7.37 -0.34 2.38
CA LEU A 73 -6.81 -1.66 2.66
C LEU A 73 -5.29 -1.65 2.81
N GLY A 74 -4.66 -0.50 2.86
CA GLY A 74 -3.22 -0.41 3.12
C GLY A 74 -2.49 0.49 2.15
N GLU A 75 -1.21 0.20 1.96
CA GLU A 75 -0.32 1.06 1.19
C GLU A 75 0.62 0.25 0.29
N TRP A 76 1.12 0.91 -0.74
CA TRP A 76 2.14 0.36 -1.61
C TRP A 76 3.25 1.40 -1.81
N HIS A 77 4.46 0.91 -2.06
CA HIS A 77 5.56 1.74 -2.52
C HIS A 77 6.55 0.91 -3.32
N THR A 78 7.50 1.56 -3.97
CA THR A 78 8.53 0.89 -4.75
C THR A 78 9.85 0.90 -4.00
N HIS A 79 10.70 -0.10 -4.28
CA HIS A 79 12.10 -0.15 -3.87
C HIS A 79 12.97 -0.38 -5.10
N PRO A 80 14.19 0.18 -5.14
CA PRO A 80 15.13 -0.10 -6.23
C PRO A 80 15.88 -1.44 -6.00
N GLU A 81 15.17 -2.45 -5.56
CA GLU A 81 15.68 -3.79 -5.29
C GLU A 81 14.96 -4.79 -6.20
N ARG A 82 15.66 -5.83 -6.63
CA ARG A 82 15.04 -6.87 -7.46
C ARG A 82 13.95 -7.61 -6.71
N ILE A 83 14.28 -8.08 -5.50
CA ILE A 83 13.35 -8.72 -4.58
C ILE A 83 13.26 -7.80 -3.37
N PRO A 84 12.16 -7.07 -3.21
CA PRO A 84 12.09 -6.04 -2.19
C PRO A 84 11.95 -6.61 -0.78
N THR A 85 12.58 -5.95 0.18
CA THR A 85 12.41 -6.22 1.60
C THR A 85 12.07 -4.91 2.32
N PRO A 86 11.24 -4.96 3.37
CA PRO A 86 10.91 -3.71 4.09
C PRO A 86 12.11 -3.21 4.87
N SER A 87 12.34 -1.90 4.79
CA SER A 87 13.34 -1.23 5.62
C SER A 87 12.83 -1.10 7.05
N SER A 88 13.74 -0.70 7.97
CA SER A 88 13.34 -0.40 9.34
C SER A 88 12.33 0.75 9.40
N ILE A 89 12.45 1.71 8.49
CA ILE A 89 11.51 2.83 8.38
C ILE A 89 10.15 2.33 7.91
N ASP A 90 10.12 1.46 6.92
CA ASP A 90 8.88 0.85 6.44
C ASP A 90 8.14 0.14 7.56
N LYS A 91 8.85 -0.68 8.33
CA LYS A 91 8.25 -1.41 9.44
C LYS A 91 7.66 -0.48 10.50
N LYS A 92 8.36 0.61 10.82
CA LYS A 92 7.85 1.62 11.76
C LYS A 92 6.60 2.31 11.21
N ASP A 93 6.61 2.67 9.95
CA ASP A 93 5.46 3.31 9.30
C ASP A 93 4.25 2.37 9.28
N TRP A 94 4.46 1.10 8.94
CA TRP A 94 3.38 0.11 8.92
C TRP A 94 2.78 -0.10 10.31
N MET A 95 3.62 -0.17 11.34
CA MET A 95 3.14 -0.29 12.72
C MET A 95 2.35 0.95 13.14
N ARG A 96 2.80 2.13 12.73
CA ARG A 96 2.09 3.38 13.00
C ARG A 96 0.71 3.37 12.33
N ILE A 97 0.65 2.93 11.08
CA ILE A 97 -0.59 2.86 10.32
C ILE A 97 -1.56 1.86 10.95
N LEU A 98 -1.08 0.69 11.39
CA LEU A 98 -1.93 -0.30 12.05
C LEU A 98 -2.59 0.20 13.34
N LYS A 99 -2.03 1.24 13.95
CA LYS A 99 -2.60 1.84 15.17
C LYS A 99 -3.67 2.87 14.89
N LEU A 100 -3.82 3.30 13.63
CA LEU A 100 -4.86 4.25 13.27
C LEU A 100 -6.22 3.57 13.20
N ASP A 101 -7.26 4.37 13.19
CA ASP A 101 -8.63 3.86 13.18
C ASP A 101 -9.13 3.71 11.74
N PHE A 102 -9.33 2.46 11.32
CA PHE A 102 -9.95 2.13 10.02
C PHE A 102 -11.01 1.06 10.21
N GLU A 103 -11.83 0.89 9.18
CA GLU A 103 -12.89 -0.10 9.22
C GLU A 103 -12.39 -1.53 9.07
N SER A 104 -11.33 -1.76 8.28
CA SER A 104 -10.78 -3.09 8.07
C SER A 104 -9.90 -3.52 9.25
N ASP A 105 -10.03 -4.77 9.68
CA ASP A 105 -9.18 -5.35 10.72
C ASP A 105 -7.81 -5.78 10.18
N ILE A 106 -7.69 -5.88 8.86
CA ILE A 106 -6.46 -6.30 8.18
C ILE A 106 -6.07 -5.23 7.18
N LEU A 107 -4.78 -4.90 7.15
CA LEU A 107 -4.21 -4.04 6.12
C LEU A 107 -3.11 -4.79 5.36
N PHE A 108 -2.95 -4.41 4.11
CA PHE A 108 -1.93 -4.97 3.23
C PHE A 108 -0.87 -3.92 2.93
N PHE A 109 0.36 -4.38 2.82
CA PHE A 109 1.49 -3.53 2.48
C PHE A 109 2.24 -4.19 1.32
N LEU A 110 2.33 -3.46 0.21
CA LEU A 110 2.98 -3.94 -1.01
C LEU A 110 4.28 -3.18 -1.23
N ILE A 111 5.32 -3.92 -1.60
CA ILE A 111 6.55 -3.29 -2.10
C ILE A 111 6.79 -3.81 -3.51
N VAL A 112 6.90 -2.88 -4.46
CA VAL A 112 7.15 -3.18 -5.87
C VAL A 112 8.66 -3.06 -6.11
N GLY A 113 9.33 -4.20 -6.24
CA GLY A 113 10.73 -4.25 -6.61
C GLY A 113 10.92 -4.09 -8.12
N THR A 114 12.17 -4.14 -8.58
CA THR A 114 12.45 -4.03 -10.01
C THR A 114 12.05 -5.30 -10.77
N LYS A 115 11.98 -6.44 -10.08
CA LYS A 115 11.61 -7.72 -10.68
C LYS A 115 10.39 -8.36 -10.03
N GLU A 116 10.29 -8.33 -8.71
CA GLU A 116 9.22 -8.99 -7.97
C GLU A 116 8.41 -7.99 -7.13
N ILE A 117 7.16 -8.35 -6.88
CA ILE A 117 6.28 -7.65 -5.94
C ILE A 117 6.12 -8.56 -4.73
N LYS A 118 6.30 -8.00 -3.54
CA LYS A 118 6.08 -8.70 -2.29
C LYS A 118 4.95 -8.05 -1.51
N VAL A 119 4.20 -8.86 -0.79
CA VAL A 119 3.03 -8.42 -0.04
C VAL A 119 3.17 -8.87 1.41
N TRP A 120 2.88 -7.98 2.32
CA TRP A 120 2.75 -8.25 3.75
C TRP A 120 1.34 -7.91 4.19
N TYR A 121 0.85 -8.55 5.22
CA TYR A 121 -0.39 -8.14 5.85
C TYR A 121 -0.18 -7.95 7.34
N GLY A 122 -0.94 -7.03 7.91
CA GLY A 122 -0.92 -6.74 9.32
C GLY A 122 -2.33 -6.82 9.90
N GLN A 123 -2.45 -7.39 11.09
CA GLN A 123 -3.72 -7.46 11.81
C GLN A 123 -3.72 -6.40 12.91
N LYS A 124 -4.78 -5.59 12.97
CA LYS A 124 -4.91 -4.57 14.01
C LYS A 124 -4.93 -5.19 15.41
N LYS A 125 -5.55 -6.34 15.56
CA LYS A 125 -5.76 -7.01 16.84
C LYS A 125 -4.44 -7.33 17.56
N ASN A 126 -3.49 -7.95 16.87
CA ASN A 126 -2.22 -8.38 17.45
C ASN A 126 -1.01 -7.57 16.96
N LYS A 127 -1.22 -6.66 16.03
CA LYS A 127 -0.19 -5.80 15.42
C LYS A 127 0.99 -6.59 14.83
N ARG A 128 0.72 -7.81 14.36
CA ARG A 128 1.72 -8.63 13.68
C ARG A 128 1.67 -8.35 12.18
N ILE A 129 2.84 -8.25 11.59
CA ILE A 129 3.02 -8.06 10.14
C ILE A 129 3.76 -9.28 9.61
N VAL A 130 3.15 -9.97 8.66
CA VAL A 130 3.63 -11.24 8.13
C VAL A 130 3.67 -11.17 6.60
N GLU A 131 4.73 -11.72 6.01
CA GLU A 131 4.81 -11.82 4.55
C GLU A 131 3.76 -12.82 4.06
N LEU A 132 3.03 -12.40 3.01
CA LEU A 132 2.02 -13.23 2.39
C LEU A 132 2.66 -13.96 1.19
N PRO A 133 2.71 -15.31 1.22
CA PRO A 133 3.30 -16.03 0.10
C PRO A 133 2.43 -15.92 -1.15
N ARG A 134 3.09 -15.82 -2.31
CA ARG A 134 2.41 -15.79 -3.59
C ARG A 134 1.93 -17.18 -3.96
N ARG A 135 0.69 -17.25 -4.43
CA ARG A 135 0.16 -18.46 -5.05
C ARG A 135 0.15 -18.29 -6.56
N ASP A 136 0.68 -19.27 -7.25
CA ASP A 136 0.66 -19.31 -8.71
C ASP A 136 -0.56 -20.06 -9.24
#